data_a120f28fedb2a54a5be20db6320b30f3
#
_entry.id   a120f28fedb2a54a5be20db6320b30f3
#
_cell.length_a   1.000
_cell.length_b   1.000
_cell.length_c   1.000
_cell.angle_alpha   90.00
_cell.angle_beta   90.00
_cell.angle_gamma   90.00
#
_symmetry.space_group_name_H-M   'P 1'
#
loop_
_entity.id
_entity.type
_entity.pdbx_description
1 polymer ?
#
loop_
_entity_poly.entity_id
_entity_poly.type
_entity_poly.pdbx_seq_one_letter_code
_entity_poly.pdbx_strand_id
1 'polypeptide(L)'
;MQENDRNHLRIKMDTRIFVEAIAATDSSEGLLLQCEVVDVSYGGFRVNIESDLTVGAILSVCAELPSVRDPFYMAAEVKWCKPREDRKSGWLAGFQLLKSRDTDIESWRELLEHV
;
A
#
# COMPACT_ATOMS: atom_id res chain seq x y z
N MET A 1 15.83 -19.72 9.04
CA MET A 1 15.11 -19.00 9.50
C MET A 1 15.23 -17.52 9.30
N GLN A 2 16.32 -16.96 9.44
CA GLN A 2 16.42 -15.53 9.43
C GLN A 2 16.32 -14.93 8.06
N GLU A 3 16.79 -15.60 7.05
CA GLU A 3 16.72 -15.04 5.70
C GLU A 3 15.28 -14.84 5.27
N ASN A 4 14.46 -15.81 5.57
CA ASN A 4 13.05 -15.68 5.23
C ASN A 4 12.41 -14.52 5.95
N ASP A 5 12.77 -14.38 7.21
CA ASP A 5 12.23 -13.27 7.99
C ASP A 5 12.66 -11.95 7.42
N ARG A 6 13.87 -11.90 6.89
CA ARG A 6 14.37 -10.66 6.34
C ARG A 6 13.57 -10.23 5.12
N ASN A 7 13.21 -11.18 4.26
CA ASN A 7 12.42 -10.87 3.08
C ASN A 7 11.00 -10.47 3.44
N HIS A 8 10.52 -10.90 4.58
CA HIS A 8 9.18 -10.59 4.99
C HIS A 8 9.14 -9.63 6.17
N LEU A 9 10.27 -9.02 6.45
CA LEU A 9 10.35 -8.07 7.53
C LEU A 9 9.40 -6.92 7.28
N ARG A 10 8.60 -6.62 8.27
CA ARG A 10 7.67 -5.51 8.19
C ARG A 10 8.24 -4.34 8.95
N ILE A 11 8.30 -3.23 8.28
CA ILE A 11 8.97 -2.04 8.79
C ILE A 11 7.93 -0.96 9.01
N LYS A 12 7.96 -0.37 10.19
CA LYS A 12 7.15 0.81 10.45
C LYS A 12 7.92 2.02 10.01
N MET A 13 7.40 2.69 9.00
CA MET A 13 8.07 3.84 8.44
C MET A 13 7.14 5.03 8.52
N ASP A 14 7.74 6.20 8.61
CA ASP A 14 6.98 7.43 8.51
C ASP A 14 6.64 7.66 7.04
N THR A 15 5.68 6.92 6.58
CA THR A 15 5.32 6.86 5.18
C THR A 15 3.86 7.24 5.03
N ARG A 16 3.57 8.04 4.04
CA ARG A 16 2.20 8.32 3.66
C ARG A 16 1.87 7.54 2.41
N ILE A 17 0.76 6.85 2.44
CA ILE A 17 0.32 6.08 1.28
C ILE A 17 -1.05 6.59 0.89
N PHE A 18 -1.16 6.94 -0.38
CA PHE A 18 -2.42 7.33 -0.97
C PHE A 18 -2.83 6.26 -1.96
N VAL A 19 -4.05 5.80 -1.83
CA VAL A 19 -4.59 4.80 -2.73
C VAL A 19 -5.62 5.48 -3.61
N GLU A 20 -5.41 5.38 -4.90
CA GLU A 20 -6.38 5.91 -5.84
C GLU A 20 -7.36 4.80 -6.15
N ALA A 21 -8.54 4.91 -5.61
CA ALA A 21 -9.59 3.94 -5.82
C ALA A 21 -10.47 4.45 -6.96
N ILE A 22 -10.36 3.79 -8.09
CA ILE A 22 -11.19 4.14 -9.24
C ILE A 22 -12.44 3.30 -9.13
N ALA A 23 -13.57 3.98 -9.04
CA ALA A 23 -14.83 3.28 -8.96
C ALA A 23 -14.99 2.44 -10.22
N ALA A 24 -15.31 1.17 -10.01
CA ALA A 24 -15.48 0.27 -11.12
C ALA A 24 -16.69 0.61 -11.94
N THR A 25 -17.51 1.49 -11.45
CA THR A 25 -18.75 1.80 -12.12
C THR A 25 -18.56 2.98 -13.04
N ASP A 26 -19.40 3.92 -12.93
CA ASP A 26 -19.54 4.96 -13.92
C ASP A 26 -18.83 6.23 -13.57
N SER A 27 -18.28 6.31 -12.41
CA SER A 27 -17.56 7.51 -12.06
C SER A 27 -16.23 7.51 -12.79
N SER A 28 -16.01 8.55 -13.54
CA SER A 28 -14.75 8.73 -14.22
C SER A 28 -13.70 9.36 -13.33
N GLU A 29 -14.07 9.73 -12.13
CA GLU A 29 -13.13 10.38 -11.22
C GLU A 29 -12.64 9.38 -10.20
N GLY A 30 -11.33 9.27 -10.11
CA GLY A 30 -10.74 8.48 -9.07
C GLY A 30 -10.90 9.15 -7.73
N LEU A 31 -11.03 8.34 -6.70
CA LEU A 31 -11.11 8.83 -5.34
C LEU A 31 -9.77 8.57 -4.68
N LEU A 32 -9.11 9.62 -4.25
CA LEU A 32 -7.82 9.49 -3.61
C LEU A 32 -8.04 9.35 -2.11
N LEU A 33 -7.64 8.22 -1.58
CA LEU A 33 -7.83 7.91 -0.16
C LEU A 33 -6.49 7.91 0.53
N GLN A 34 -6.36 8.70 1.58
CA GLN A 34 -5.17 8.67 2.39
C GLN A 34 -5.29 7.57 3.41
N CYS A 35 -4.24 6.75 3.51
CA CYS A 35 -4.22 5.61 4.38
C CYS A 35 -3.22 5.81 5.49
N GLU A 36 -3.54 5.28 6.65
CA GLU A 36 -2.59 5.26 7.76
C GLU A 36 -1.79 3.97 7.66
N VAL A 37 -0.48 4.10 7.47
CA VAL A 37 0.37 2.93 7.26
C VAL A 37 0.57 2.20 8.58
N VAL A 38 0.31 0.89 8.56
CA VAL A 38 0.62 0.04 9.71
C VAL A 38 2.06 -0.45 9.58
N ASP A 39 2.38 -1.01 8.43
CA ASP A 39 3.75 -1.42 8.15
C ASP A 39 3.92 -1.66 6.66
N VAL A 40 5.16 -1.72 6.24
CA VAL A 40 5.52 -2.03 4.86
C VAL A 40 6.50 -3.18 4.87
N SER A 41 6.53 -3.90 3.75
CA SER A 41 7.48 -4.96 3.53
C SER A 41 7.86 -4.96 2.06
N TYR A 42 8.80 -5.83 1.72
CA TYR A 42 9.27 -5.92 0.34
C TYR A 42 8.12 -6.23 -0.61
N GLY A 43 7.18 -7.05 -0.19
CA GLY A 43 6.10 -7.49 -1.07
C GLY A 43 4.84 -6.66 -1.00
N GLY A 44 4.69 -5.79 -0.02
CA GLY A 44 3.47 -5.05 0.10
C GLY A 44 3.40 -4.22 1.35
N PHE A 45 2.18 -3.91 1.76
CA PHE A 45 1.99 -3.07 2.94
C PHE A 45 0.61 -3.32 3.53
N ARG A 46 0.46 -2.92 4.79
CA ARG A 46 -0.82 -2.93 5.48
C ARG A 46 -1.17 -1.52 5.90
N VAL A 47 -2.42 -1.17 5.73
CA VAL A 47 -2.87 0.19 6.03
C VAL A 47 -4.24 0.13 6.71
N ASN A 48 -4.50 1.17 7.50
CA ASN A 48 -5.84 1.47 7.96
C ASN A 48 -6.46 2.43 6.97
N ILE A 49 -7.68 2.14 6.55
CA ILE A 49 -8.35 2.91 5.53
C ILE A 49 -9.84 2.99 5.88
N GLU A 50 -10.47 4.05 5.45
CA GLU A 50 -11.87 4.28 5.80
C GLU A 50 -12.85 3.66 4.84
N SER A 51 -12.36 2.99 3.81
CA SER A 51 -13.22 2.40 2.80
C SER A 51 -13.06 0.90 2.76
N ASP A 52 -14.16 0.21 2.54
CA ASP A 52 -14.13 -1.23 2.32
C ASP A 52 -13.69 -1.45 0.88
N LEU A 53 -12.57 -2.13 0.72
CA LEU A 53 -11.99 -2.35 -0.60
C LEU A 53 -12.33 -3.74 -1.08
N THR A 54 -12.45 -3.87 -2.39
CA THR A 54 -12.75 -5.15 -3.01
C THR A 54 -11.49 -5.99 -3.11
N VAL A 55 -11.52 -7.18 -2.53
CA VAL A 55 -10.39 -8.10 -2.62
C VAL A 55 -10.17 -8.48 -4.07
N GLY A 56 -8.93 -8.43 -4.50
CA GLY A 56 -8.58 -8.69 -5.89
C GLY A 56 -8.48 -7.45 -6.75
N ALA A 57 -8.97 -6.33 -6.26
CA ALA A 57 -8.88 -5.09 -7.04
C ALA A 57 -7.44 -4.64 -7.14
N ILE A 58 -7.08 -4.12 -8.31
CA ILE A 58 -5.75 -3.56 -8.54
C ILE A 58 -5.90 -2.05 -8.56
N LEU A 59 -5.20 -1.41 -7.64
CA LEU A 59 -5.34 0.02 -7.43
C LEU A 59 -4.00 0.70 -7.61
N SER A 60 -4.05 1.96 -7.99
CA SER A 60 -2.86 2.78 -8.05
C SER A 60 -2.51 3.26 -6.65
N VAL A 61 -1.24 3.23 -6.35
CA VAL A 61 -0.73 3.58 -5.02
C VAL A 61 0.36 4.61 -5.18
N CYS A 62 0.31 5.63 -4.36
CA CYS A 62 1.34 6.65 -4.30
C CYS A 62 1.89 6.67 -2.88
N ALA A 63 3.18 6.41 -2.74
CA ALA A 63 3.83 6.39 -1.43
C ALA A 63 4.78 7.57 -1.33
N GLU A 64 4.70 8.30 -0.22
CA GLU A 64 5.55 9.45 0.04
C GLU A 64 6.35 9.22 1.30
N LEU A 65 7.63 9.54 1.22
CA LEU A 65 8.53 9.46 2.36
C LEU A 65 9.09 10.85 2.66
N PRO A 66 9.21 11.19 3.93
CA PRO A 66 9.71 12.53 4.28
C PRO A 66 11.08 12.84 3.75
N SER A 67 11.94 11.83 3.66
CA SER A 67 13.33 12.04 3.25
C SER A 67 13.54 11.90 1.77
N VAL A 68 12.50 11.57 1.01
CA VAL A 68 12.62 11.37 -0.43
C VAL A 68 11.76 12.40 -1.13
N ARG A 69 12.35 13.07 -2.11
CA ARG A 69 11.69 14.19 -2.74
C ARG A 69 10.49 13.79 -3.55
N ASP A 70 10.64 12.76 -4.36
CA ASP A 70 9.59 12.37 -5.29
C ASP A 70 8.81 11.19 -4.74
N PRO A 71 7.51 11.17 -4.94
CA PRO A 71 6.72 10.03 -4.51
C PRO A 71 6.98 8.81 -5.40
N PHE A 72 6.60 7.66 -4.88
CA PHE A 72 6.69 6.40 -5.61
C PHE A 72 5.31 6.02 -6.09
N TYR A 73 5.17 5.79 -7.37
CA TYR A 73 3.89 5.40 -7.97
C TYR A 73 3.95 3.93 -8.33
N MET A 74 3.02 3.17 -7.77
CA MET A 74 3.04 1.72 -7.91
C MET A 74 1.62 1.22 -8.11
N ALA A 75 1.53 -0.06 -8.49
CA ALA A 75 0.26 -0.76 -8.56
C ALA A 75 0.25 -1.82 -7.48
N ALA A 76 -0.91 -2.02 -6.87
CA ALA A 76 -1.04 -3.00 -5.80
C ALA A 76 -2.38 -3.68 -5.87
N GLU A 77 -2.41 -4.93 -5.46
CA GLU A 77 -3.62 -5.73 -5.42
C GLU A 77 -4.08 -5.84 -3.98
N VAL A 78 -5.38 -5.65 -3.76
CA VAL A 78 -5.97 -5.84 -2.44
C VAL A 78 -6.04 -7.34 -2.19
N LYS A 79 -5.27 -7.82 -1.22
CA LYS A 79 -5.24 -9.24 -0.91
C LYS A 79 -6.27 -9.60 0.14
N TRP A 80 -6.53 -8.70 1.07
CA TRP A 80 -7.55 -8.88 2.08
C TRP A 80 -7.94 -7.53 2.63
N CYS A 81 -9.15 -7.48 3.17
CA CYS A 81 -9.68 -6.26 3.76
C CYS A 81 -10.69 -6.67 4.81
N LYS A 82 -10.53 -6.19 6.03
CA LYS A 82 -11.43 -6.59 7.10
C LYS A 82 -11.71 -5.40 8.00
N PRO A 83 -12.87 -5.39 8.68
CA PRO A 83 -13.16 -4.30 9.60
C PRO A 83 -12.15 -4.25 10.72
N ARG A 84 -11.89 -3.04 11.19
CA ARG A 84 -10.97 -2.86 12.30
C ARG A 84 -11.67 -3.29 13.59
N GLU A 85 -10.95 -4.07 14.39
CA GLU A 85 -11.50 -4.54 15.64
C GLU A 85 -11.33 -3.54 16.77
N ASP A 86 -10.37 -2.65 16.62
CA ASP A 86 -10.06 -1.68 17.66
C ASP A 86 -10.84 -0.39 17.53
N ARG A 87 -11.70 -0.29 16.51
CA ARG A 87 -12.46 0.91 16.26
C ARG A 87 -13.85 0.55 15.76
N LYS A 88 -14.75 1.52 15.89
CA LYS A 88 -16.11 1.32 15.42
C LYS A 88 -16.22 1.44 13.91
N SER A 89 -15.26 2.11 13.29
CA SER A 89 -15.31 2.30 11.85
C SER A 89 -13.92 2.11 11.31
N GLY A 90 -13.87 1.94 9.99
CA GLY A 90 -12.60 1.79 9.32
C GLY A 90 -12.26 0.34 9.07
N TRP A 91 -11.25 0.15 8.27
CA TRP A 91 -10.86 -1.15 7.75
C TRP A 91 -9.36 -1.30 7.83
N LEU A 92 -8.92 -2.53 7.94
CA LEU A 92 -7.51 -2.89 7.82
C LEU A 92 -7.35 -3.67 6.54
N ALA A 93 -6.44 -3.24 5.68
CA ALA A 93 -6.29 -3.85 4.37
C ALA A 93 -4.84 -4.22 4.13
N GLY A 94 -4.64 -5.34 3.48
CA GLY A 94 -3.33 -5.78 3.06
C GLY A 94 -3.23 -5.74 1.56
N PHE A 95 -2.12 -5.17 1.08
CA PHE A 95 -1.86 -4.99 -0.33
C PHE A 95 -0.60 -5.73 -0.73
N GLN A 96 -0.62 -6.31 -1.92
CA GLN A 96 0.57 -6.87 -2.53
C GLN A 96 0.98 -5.97 -3.69
N LEU A 97 2.23 -5.52 -3.66
CA LEU A 97 2.76 -4.72 -4.76
C LEU A 97 2.95 -5.59 -5.98
N LEU A 98 2.63 -5.02 -7.12
CA LEU A 98 2.72 -5.74 -8.39
C LEU A 98 3.91 -5.23 -9.16
N LYS A 99 4.65 -6.15 -9.76
CA LYS A 99 5.75 -5.78 -10.64
C LYS A 99 5.16 -5.37 -11.97
N SER A 100 5.25 -4.09 -12.25
CA SER A 100 4.62 -3.53 -13.43
C SER A 100 5.54 -2.52 -14.06
N ARG A 101 5.51 -2.48 -15.39
CA ARG A 101 6.28 -1.47 -16.12
C ARG A 101 5.75 -0.09 -15.78
N ASP A 102 6.62 0.87 -15.95
CA ASP A 102 6.24 2.29 -15.76
C ASP A 102 5.80 2.57 -14.34
N THR A 103 6.25 1.76 -13.39
CA THR A 103 6.03 2.04 -11.98
C THR A 103 7.36 2.14 -11.27
N ASP A 104 7.31 2.62 -10.04
CA ASP A 104 8.51 2.85 -9.25
C ASP A 104 8.81 1.71 -8.31
N ILE A 105 8.28 0.51 -8.59
CA ILE A 105 8.40 -0.60 -7.67
C ILE A 105 9.85 -1.01 -7.45
N GLU A 106 10.67 -0.93 -8.49
CA GLU A 106 12.07 -1.29 -8.33
C GLU A 106 12.79 -0.32 -7.41
N SER A 107 12.53 0.97 -7.61
CA SER A 107 13.13 1.99 -6.76
C SER A 107 12.64 1.85 -5.32
N TRP A 108 11.36 1.55 -5.16
CA TRP A 108 10.79 1.35 -3.83
C TRP A 108 11.47 0.18 -3.11
N ARG A 109 11.63 -0.94 -3.81
CA ARG A 109 12.25 -2.10 -3.22
C ARG A 109 13.71 -1.88 -2.91
N GLU A 110 14.39 -1.15 -3.77
CA GLU A 110 15.79 -0.81 -3.53
C GLU A 110 15.91 0.02 -2.26
N LEU A 111 15.00 0.96 -2.08
CA LEU A 111 15.01 1.78 -0.88
C LEU A 111 14.83 0.92 0.36
N LEU A 112 13.91 -0.04 0.31
CA LEU A 112 13.66 -0.89 1.47
C LEU A 112 14.84 -1.77 1.82
N GLU A 113 15.65 -2.12 0.85
CA GLU A 113 16.84 -2.92 1.12
C GLU A 113 17.89 -2.17 1.90
N HIS A 114 17.80 -0.86 1.93
CA HIS A 114 18.79 -0.03 2.62
C HIS A 114 18.26 0.56 3.92
N VAL A 115 17.15 0.09 4.38
CA VAL A 115 16.55 0.57 5.62
C VAL A 115 17.02 -0.25 6.82
#